data_4a25aabad3aa04a3f1876c6edbaa4af5
#
_entry.id   4a25aabad3aa04a3f1876c6edbaa4af5
#
_cell.length_a   1.000
_cell.length_b   1.000
_cell.length_c   1.000
_cell.angle_alpha   90.00
_cell.angle_beta   90.00
_cell.angle_gamma   90.00
#
_symmetry.space_group_name_H-M   'P 1'
#
loop_
_entity.id
_entity.type
_entity.pdbx_description
1 polymer ?
#
loop_
_entity_poly.entity_id
_entity_poly.type
_entity_poly.pdbx_seq_one_letter_code
_entity_poly.pdbx_strand_id
1 'polypeptide(L)'
;MAADVREKEQLEYLFLDLEWNQAPGTTGLDGRGAIQIGVVAADIKIQKTKIFSKAIRLSDPSLFNEKTEIVTHTPITNIMQGKEENVVLTKFAKHFPEYHFLVVWNRDTYDLFLRDMRKNGILIKRHTPVFLQEVLSFITGNENDPIGFEKALTCAGIKYASNYLHYAKHDADYLYQLYCQCLQQYSSATAEERCFANETTRKLHTENCRYVKDIAVERKSIVPKSMIFKGYTVCKCCGKSQIWKQLEWEFGTKAQNKKYKDDLKQLPLTETNIEKICKWFQLSYSITSDIVFVRTAFSRWIVYLQKDKVKKLLHENYRICKSQYLKKQKMKCTEGYHKQKLPSENFFEVIQYIKYHDVGTVKRMSKKSRLEKLLEMVEMELKMKNTEEKDYGYDNMPELRRTNIG
;
A
#
# COMPACT_ATOMS: atom_id res chain seq x y z
N MET A 1 44.96 -29.73 6.54
CA MET A 1 44.00 -28.98 5.65
C MET A 1 42.60 -29.15 6.27
N ALA A 2 42.16 -28.18 7.04
CA ALA A 2 40.81 -28.17 7.58
C ALA A 2 39.89 -27.75 6.40
N ALA A 3 39.02 -28.63 5.96
CA ALA A 3 37.98 -28.32 5.02
C ALA A 3 37.03 -27.34 5.71
N ASP A 4 36.95 -26.14 5.15
CA ASP A 4 36.02 -25.10 5.51
C ASP A 4 34.60 -25.62 5.14
N VAL A 5 33.98 -26.29 6.09
CA VAL A 5 32.58 -26.68 6.00
C VAL A 5 31.78 -25.37 6.21
N ARG A 6 31.59 -24.60 5.13
CA ARG A 6 30.62 -23.54 5.13
C ARG A 6 29.29 -24.19 5.49
N GLU A 7 28.80 -23.97 6.71
CA GLU A 7 27.43 -24.28 7.07
C GLU A 7 26.56 -23.70 5.96
N LYS A 8 25.86 -24.58 5.23
CA LYS A 8 24.87 -24.14 4.26
C LYS A 8 23.85 -23.31 5.02
N GLU A 9 23.86 -22.00 4.80
CA GLU A 9 22.84 -21.11 5.35
C GLU A 9 21.48 -21.70 5.06
N GLN A 10 20.85 -22.26 6.08
CA GLN A 10 19.53 -22.88 5.96
C GLN A 10 18.51 -21.75 5.83
N LEU A 11 17.96 -21.59 4.63
CA LEU A 11 16.92 -20.60 4.38
C LEU A 11 15.63 -21.06 5.05
N GLU A 12 15.02 -20.18 5.82
CA GLU A 12 13.76 -20.46 6.50
C GLU A 12 12.61 -19.69 5.85
N TYR A 13 12.84 -18.43 5.47
CA TYR A 13 11.82 -17.52 4.94
C TYR A 13 12.17 -17.01 3.56
N LEU A 14 11.18 -16.95 2.68
CA LEU A 14 11.20 -16.13 1.48
C LEU A 14 10.08 -15.09 1.56
N PHE A 15 10.42 -13.83 1.36
CA PHE A 15 9.50 -12.72 1.20
C PHE A 15 9.42 -12.41 -0.28
N LEU A 16 8.29 -12.69 -0.90
CA LEU A 16 8.12 -12.64 -2.33
C LEU A 16 7.08 -11.60 -2.72
N ASP A 17 7.44 -10.78 -3.68
CA ASP A 17 6.52 -9.91 -4.38
C ASP A 17 6.62 -10.08 -5.90
N LEU A 18 5.51 -9.85 -6.60
CA LEU A 18 5.38 -9.88 -8.05
C LEU A 18 4.68 -8.61 -8.53
N GLU A 19 5.24 -8.00 -9.57
CA GLU A 19 4.48 -7.07 -10.40
C GLU A 19 3.95 -7.78 -11.63
N TRP A 20 2.74 -7.43 -12.05
CA TRP A 20 2.11 -8.07 -13.20
C TRP A 20 1.39 -7.08 -14.12
N ASN A 21 1.31 -7.50 -15.38
CA ASN A 21 0.43 -6.88 -16.36
C ASN A 21 -0.94 -7.56 -16.32
N GLN A 22 -2.01 -6.79 -16.25
CA GLN A 22 -3.38 -7.28 -16.43
C GLN A 22 -3.79 -7.01 -17.88
N ALA A 23 -3.93 -8.04 -18.68
CA ALA A 23 -4.31 -7.89 -20.09
C ALA A 23 -5.63 -7.09 -20.25
N PRO A 24 -5.72 -6.20 -21.25
CA PRO A 24 -6.91 -5.38 -21.45
C PRO A 24 -8.17 -6.22 -21.62
N GLY A 25 -9.27 -5.78 -20.99
CA GLY A 25 -10.56 -6.47 -21.08
C GLY A 25 -10.67 -7.76 -20.26
N THR A 26 -9.60 -8.17 -19.58
CA THR A 26 -9.61 -9.38 -18.73
C THR A 26 -9.76 -9.02 -17.25
N THR A 27 -10.23 -10.00 -16.48
CA THR A 27 -10.30 -9.92 -15.01
C THR A 27 -9.78 -11.23 -14.43
N GLY A 28 -9.26 -11.15 -13.19
CA GLY A 28 -8.79 -12.33 -12.49
C GLY A 28 -7.41 -12.82 -12.95
N LEU A 29 -7.06 -14.02 -12.47
CA LEU A 29 -5.71 -14.56 -12.54
C LEU A 29 -5.26 -14.86 -13.98
N ASP A 30 -6.16 -15.37 -14.82
CA ASP A 30 -5.82 -15.79 -16.19
C ASP A 30 -5.39 -14.65 -17.10
N GLY A 31 -5.86 -13.43 -16.82
CA GLY A 31 -5.46 -12.24 -17.55
C GLY A 31 -4.16 -11.60 -17.05
N ARG A 32 -3.50 -12.17 -16.04
CA ARG A 32 -2.27 -11.63 -15.45
C ARG A 32 -1.04 -12.28 -16.03
N GLY A 33 -0.03 -11.49 -16.35
CA GLY A 33 1.31 -11.95 -16.70
C GLY A 33 2.35 -11.28 -15.81
N ALA A 34 3.15 -12.06 -15.10
CA ALA A 34 4.21 -11.50 -14.25
C ALA A 34 5.25 -10.76 -15.10
N ILE A 35 5.64 -9.56 -14.68
CA ILE A 35 6.65 -8.70 -15.34
C ILE A 35 7.88 -8.45 -14.48
N GLN A 36 7.75 -8.62 -13.16
CA GLN A 36 8.88 -8.54 -12.22
C GLN A 36 8.67 -9.55 -11.10
N ILE A 37 9.77 -10.07 -10.59
CA ILE A 37 9.83 -10.87 -9.36
C ILE A 37 10.87 -10.27 -8.44
N GLY A 38 10.51 -10.07 -7.17
CA GLY A 38 11.38 -9.66 -6.09
C GLY A 38 11.31 -10.66 -4.94
N VAL A 39 12.46 -11.03 -4.39
CA VAL A 39 12.53 -11.96 -3.26
C VAL A 39 13.63 -11.52 -2.31
N VAL A 40 13.28 -11.48 -1.03
CA VAL A 40 14.24 -11.40 0.08
C VAL A 40 14.22 -12.74 0.80
N ALA A 41 15.37 -13.35 0.98
CA ALA A 41 15.51 -14.58 1.76
C ALA A 41 16.07 -14.27 3.15
N ALA A 42 15.59 -15.00 4.15
CA ALA A 42 16.07 -14.89 5.52
C ALA A 42 16.25 -16.27 6.17
N ASP A 43 17.13 -16.34 7.14
CA ASP A 43 17.41 -17.51 7.95
C ASP A 43 16.35 -17.71 9.06
N ILE A 44 16.56 -18.70 9.92
CA ILE A 44 15.66 -19.01 11.05
C ILE A 44 15.57 -17.87 12.09
N LYS A 45 16.59 -17.00 12.17
CA LYS A 45 16.61 -15.82 13.04
C LYS A 45 15.99 -14.60 12.34
N ILE A 46 15.46 -14.79 11.15
CA ILE A 46 14.88 -13.76 10.28
C ILE A 46 15.93 -12.71 9.89
N GLN A 47 17.20 -13.10 9.80
CA GLN A 47 18.27 -12.26 9.28
C GLN A 47 18.29 -12.38 7.75
N LYS A 48 18.29 -11.22 7.08
CA LYS A 48 18.34 -11.17 5.61
C LYS A 48 19.65 -11.78 5.11
N THR A 49 19.55 -12.76 4.22
CA THR A 49 20.70 -13.49 3.67
C THR A 49 20.93 -13.19 2.19
N LYS A 50 19.87 -13.22 1.39
CA LYS A 50 19.95 -13.07 -0.08
C LYS A 50 18.83 -12.22 -0.62
N ILE A 51 19.10 -11.55 -1.74
CA ILE A 51 18.10 -10.84 -2.53
C ILE A 51 18.13 -11.37 -3.96
N PHE A 52 16.96 -11.65 -4.51
CA PHE A 52 16.78 -12.03 -5.90
C PHE A 52 15.78 -11.07 -6.55
N SER A 53 16.13 -10.50 -7.69
CA SER A 53 15.21 -9.66 -8.44
C SER A 53 15.48 -9.82 -9.93
N LYS A 54 14.41 -9.99 -10.70
CA LYS A 54 14.46 -10.13 -12.17
C LYS A 54 13.25 -9.50 -12.82
N ALA A 55 13.51 -8.81 -13.96
CA ALA A 55 12.46 -8.47 -14.91
C ALA A 55 12.09 -9.71 -15.71
N ILE A 56 10.80 -9.87 -15.96
CA ILE A 56 10.21 -10.95 -16.75
C ILE A 56 9.63 -10.32 -18.01
N ARG A 57 9.99 -10.87 -19.18
CA ARG A 57 9.46 -10.41 -20.45
C ARG A 57 8.03 -10.89 -20.61
N LEU A 58 7.14 -9.98 -20.98
CA LEU A 58 5.78 -10.32 -21.34
C LEU A 58 5.77 -11.18 -22.60
N SER A 59 5.09 -12.31 -22.56
CA SER A 59 5.07 -13.28 -23.67
C SER A 59 4.41 -12.74 -24.93
N ASP A 60 3.39 -11.91 -24.77
CA ASP A 60 2.67 -11.24 -25.85
C ASP A 60 2.58 -9.74 -25.59
N PRO A 61 3.38 -8.91 -26.29
CA PRO A 61 3.36 -7.45 -26.11
C PRO A 61 2.02 -6.81 -26.47
N SER A 62 1.19 -7.45 -27.31
CA SER A 62 -0.12 -6.91 -27.70
C SER A 62 -1.13 -6.92 -26.54
N LEU A 63 -0.86 -7.71 -25.52
CA LEU A 63 -1.66 -7.79 -24.29
C LEU A 63 -1.19 -6.79 -23.21
N PHE A 64 -0.22 -5.93 -23.54
CA PHE A 64 0.23 -4.91 -22.59
C PHE A 64 -0.86 -3.90 -22.27
N ASN A 65 -0.97 -3.58 -21.00
CA ASN A 65 -1.90 -2.58 -20.48
C ASN A 65 -1.12 -1.36 -20.01
N GLU A 66 -1.37 -0.20 -20.58
CA GLU A 66 -0.72 1.07 -20.21
C GLU A 66 -0.85 1.41 -18.71
N LYS A 67 -1.91 0.91 -18.05
CA LYS A 67 -2.03 1.06 -16.58
C LYS A 67 -0.89 0.38 -15.82
N THR A 68 -0.35 -0.70 -16.39
CA THR A 68 0.78 -1.41 -15.79
C THR A 68 1.99 -0.49 -15.71
N GLU A 69 2.30 0.25 -16.78
CA GLU A 69 3.39 1.22 -16.79
C GLU A 69 3.20 2.33 -15.75
N ILE A 70 1.96 2.83 -15.65
CA ILE A 70 1.63 3.90 -14.69
C ILE A 70 1.82 3.44 -13.24
N VAL A 71 1.37 2.23 -12.93
CA VAL A 71 1.40 1.70 -11.56
C VAL A 71 2.79 1.21 -11.18
N THR A 72 3.45 0.45 -12.08
CA THR A 72 4.75 -0.17 -11.79
C THR A 72 5.94 0.71 -12.17
N HIS A 73 5.70 1.88 -12.75
CA HIS A 73 6.74 2.79 -13.27
C HIS A 73 7.71 2.10 -14.25
N THR A 74 7.27 1.00 -14.87
CA THR A 74 8.10 0.17 -15.75
C THR A 74 7.60 0.28 -17.20
N PRO A 75 8.29 1.03 -18.07
CA PRO A 75 7.93 1.13 -19.47
C PRO A 75 7.94 -0.23 -20.17
N ILE A 76 7.04 -0.41 -21.14
CA ILE A 76 6.98 -1.64 -21.95
C ILE A 76 8.35 -2.03 -22.53
N THR A 77 9.13 -1.03 -22.95
CA THR A 77 10.50 -1.25 -23.48
C THR A 77 11.40 -1.97 -22.47
N ASN A 78 11.31 -1.62 -21.20
CA ASN A 78 12.07 -2.25 -20.11
C ASN A 78 11.54 -3.66 -19.81
N ILE A 79 10.22 -3.85 -19.86
CA ILE A 79 9.59 -5.17 -19.68
C ILE A 79 10.07 -6.11 -20.79
N MET A 80 10.09 -5.65 -22.03
CA MET A 80 10.53 -6.45 -23.19
C MET A 80 12.01 -6.80 -23.17
N GLN A 81 12.86 -6.06 -22.44
CA GLN A 81 14.26 -6.42 -22.18
C GLN A 81 14.43 -7.49 -21.11
N GLY A 82 13.37 -7.80 -20.36
CA GLY A 82 13.34 -8.88 -19.39
C GLY A 82 13.67 -10.24 -19.98
N LYS A 83 13.93 -11.22 -19.14
CA LYS A 83 14.14 -12.61 -19.55
C LYS A 83 12.80 -13.35 -19.65
N GLU A 84 12.77 -14.43 -20.40
CA GLU A 84 11.60 -15.30 -20.47
C GLU A 84 11.21 -15.83 -19.08
N GLU A 85 9.92 -15.94 -18.85
CA GLU A 85 9.33 -16.37 -17.58
C GLU A 85 9.95 -17.68 -17.08
N ASN A 86 10.03 -18.70 -17.96
CA ASN A 86 10.65 -19.99 -17.64
C ASN A 86 12.11 -19.85 -17.15
N VAL A 87 12.91 -19.01 -17.83
CA VAL A 87 14.31 -18.78 -17.47
C VAL A 87 14.41 -18.14 -16.08
N VAL A 88 13.55 -17.16 -15.79
CA VAL A 88 13.54 -16.46 -14.50
C VAL A 88 13.11 -17.40 -13.39
N LEU A 89 12.01 -18.12 -13.56
CA LEU A 89 11.46 -19.03 -12.56
C LEU A 89 12.36 -20.26 -12.32
N THR A 90 13.03 -20.77 -13.36
CA THR A 90 14.06 -21.82 -13.21
C THR A 90 15.24 -21.31 -12.38
N LYS A 91 15.70 -20.07 -12.62
CA LYS A 91 16.74 -19.46 -11.79
C LYS A 91 16.29 -19.26 -10.35
N PHE A 92 15.06 -18.83 -10.14
CA PHE A 92 14.47 -18.73 -8.80
C PHE A 92 14.53 -20.08 -8.09
N ALA A 93 14.03 -21.15 -8.70
CA ALA A 93 14.02 -22.48 -8.10
C ALA A 93 15.44 -23.01 -7.77
N LYS A 94 16.45 -22.68 -8.59
CA LYS A 94 17.85 -23.00 -8.33
C LYS A 94 18.46 -22.18 -7.21
N HIS A 95 18.05 -20.91 -7.06
CA HIS A 95 18.53 -20.01 -6.00
C HIS A 95 17.97 -20.37 -4.63
N PHE A 96 16.73 -20.86 -4.60
CA PHE A 96 15.98 -21.17 -3.40
C PHE A 96 15.48 -22.62 -3.45
N PRO A 97 16.41 -23.61 -3.37
CA PRO A 97 16.03 -25.01 -3.48
C PRO A 97 15.20 -25.50 -2.30
N GLU A 98 15.35 -24.88 -1.13
CA GLU A 98 14.65 -25.24 0.11
C GLU A 98 14.33 -23.99 0.91
N TYR A 99 13.11 -23.90 1.45
CA TYR A 99 12.60 -22.89 2.37
C TYR A 99 11.33 -23.41 3.03
N HIS A 100 11.02 -22.93 4.25
CA HIS A 100 9.84 -23.39 4.98
C HIS A 100 8.66 -22.45 4.87
N PHE A 101 8.88 -21.14 4.82
CA PHE A 101 7.84 -20.13 4.76
C PHE A 101 7.97 -19.29 3.50
N LEU A 102 6.84 -19.12 2.80
CA LEU A 102 6.71 -18.15 1.72
C LEU A 102 5.77 -17.04 2.17
N VAL A 103 6.34 -15.91 2.52
CA VAL A 103 5.61 -14.72 2.94
C VAL A 103 5.30 -13.86 1.73
N VAL A 104 4.04 -13.56 1.53
CA VAL A 104 3.53 -12.68 0.48
C VAL A 104 2.57 -11.65 1.10
N TRP A 105 2.36 -10.54 0.41
CA TRP A 105 1.38 -9.58 0.89
C TRP A 105 -0.03 -10.17 0.90
N ASN A 106 -0.51 -10.69 -0.23
CA ASN A 106 -1.87 -11.19 -0.40
C ASN A 106 -1.92 -12.52 -1.18
N ARG A 107 -3.13 -13.08 -1.30
CA ARG A 107 -3.35 -14.32 -2.03
C ARG A 107 -3.11 -14.19 -3.52
N ASP A 108 -3.42 -13.05 -4.11
CA ASP A 108 -3.29 -12.83 -5.55
C ASP A 108 -1.83 -13.01 -6.02
N THR A 109 -0.87 -12.44 -5.28
CA THR A 109 0.57 -12.63 -5.54
C THR A 109 0.97 -14.10 -5.43
N TYR A 110 0.47 -14.81 -4.41
CA TYR A 110 0.76 -16.23 -4.21
C TYR A 110 0.18 -17.12 -5.31
N ASP A 111 -1.08 -16.91 -5.66
CA ASP A 111 -1.78 -17.70 -6.66
C ASP A 111 -1.18 -17.49 -8.05
N LEU A 112 -0.79 -16.25 -8.38
CA LEU A 112 -0.06 -15.93 -9.60
C LEU A 112 1.27 -16.67 -9.65
N PHE A 113 2.07 -16.60 -8.59
CA PHE A 113 3.34 -17.31 -8.48
C PHE A 113 3.18 -18.82 -8.68
N LEU A 114 2.21 -19.44 -8.00
CA LEU A 114 1.96 -20.89 -8.13
C LEU A 114 1.51 -21.29 -9.53
N ARG A 115 0.65 -20.48 -10.16
CA ARG A 115 0.19 -20.70 -11.53
C ARG A 115 1.37 -20.69 -12.50
N ASP A 116 2.22 -19.68 -12.40
CA ASP A 116 3.33 -19.48 -13.31
C ASP A 116 4.41 -20.56 -13.15
N MET A 117 4.70 -20.97 -11.91
CA MET A 117 5.58 -22.13 -11.65
C MET A 117 5.04 -23.42 -12.30
N ARG A 118 3.74 -23.72 -12.12
CA ARG A 118 3.10 -24.91 -12.70
C ARG A 118 3.07 -24.86 -14.22
N LYS A 119 2.70 -23.72 -14.80
CA LYS A 119 2.67 -23.48 -16.25
C LYS A 119 4.03 -23.77 -16.90
N ASN A 120 5.12 -23.42 -16.20
CA ASN A 120 6.48 -23.66 -16.67
C ASN A 120 7.04 -25.03 -16.28
N GLY A 121 6.25 -25.92 -15.69
CA GLY A 121 6.68 -27.27 -15.30
C GLY A 121 7.71 -27.29 -14.16
N ILE A 122 7.80 -26.20 -13.37
CA ILE A 122 8.78 -26.06 -12.29
C ILE A 122 8.19 -26.60 -11.00
N LEU A 123 8.90 -27.56 -10.39
CA LEU A 123 8.46 -28.16 -9.15
C LEU A 123 8.51 -27.15 -7.99
N ILE A 124 7.35 -26.95 -7.38
CA ILE A 124 7.21 -26.11 -6.19
C ILE A 124 7.50 -26.96 -4.97
N LYS A 125 8.50 -26.55 -4.18
CA LYS A 125 8.82 -27.21 -2.92
C LYS A 125 7.70 -27.02 -1.91
N ARG A 126 7.51 -28.01 -1.03
CA ARG A 126 6.54 -27.90 0.06
C ARG A 126 6.94 -26.75 0.99
N HIS A 127 6.04 -25.82 1.20
CA HIS A 127 6.24 -24.66 2.07
C HIS A 127 4.91 -24.27 2.72
N THR A 128 5.00 -23.40 3.71
CA THR A 128 3.83 -22.80 4.36
C THR A 128 3.67 -21.37 3.87
N PRO A 129 2.57 -21.02 3.20
CA PRO A 129 2.31 -19.63 2.84
C PRO A 129 1.92 -18.80 4.06
N VAL A 130 2.37 -17.55 4.09
CA VAL A 130 1.97 -16.54 5.05
C VAL A 130 1.44 -15.34 4.29
N PHE A 131 0.14 -15.05 4.44
CA PHE A 131 -0.53 -13.91 3.83
C PHE A 131 -0.52 -12.75 4.82
N LEU A 132 0.47 -11.86 4.71
CA LEU A 132 0.71 -10.85 5.75
C LEU A 132 -0.46 -9.86 5.87
N GLN A 133 -1.12 -9.53 4.77
CA GLN A 133 -2.32 -8.69 4.79
C GLN A 133 -3.44 -9.30 5.66
N GLU A 134 -3.68 -10.62 5.55
CA GLU A 134 -4.71 -11.30 6.35
C GLU A 134 -4.31 -11.31 7.84
N VAL A 135 -3.04 -11.60 8.14
CA VAL A 135 -2.51 -11.56 9.51
C VAL A 135 -2.72 -10.19 10.13
N LEU A 136 -2.32 -9.13 9.44
CA LEU A 136 -2.44 -7.76 9.94
C LEU A 136 -3.89 -7.30 10.02
N SER A 137 -4.73 -7.67 9.06
CA SER A 137 -6.16 -7.35 9.09
C SER A 137 -6.85 -8.02 10.27
N PHE A 138 -6.45 -9.25 10.63
CA PHE A 138 -6.92 -9.91 11.83
C PHE A 138 -6.47 -9.19 13.10
N ILE A 139 -5.18 -8.97 13.30
CA ILE A 139 -4.64 -8.35 14.52
C ILE A 139 -5.07 -6.89 14.70
N THR A 140 -5.41 -6.19 13.63
CA THR A 140 -5.91 -4.81 13.66
C THR A 140 -7.45 -4.70 13.67
N GLY A 141 -8.17 -5.83 13.62
CA GLY A 141 -9.63 -5.87 13.61
C GLY A 141 -10.29 -5.37 12.33
N ASN A 142 -9.55 -5.32 11.22
CA ASN A 142 -10.02 -4.86 9.92
C ASN A 142 -10.28 -5.99 8.92
N GLU A 143 -10.76 -7.15 9.38
CA GLU A 143 -10.98 -8.34 8.54
C GLU A 143 -11.92 -8.09 7.35
N ASN A 144 -12.91 -7.20 7.50
CA ASN A 144 -13.86 -6.85 6.44
C ASN A 144 -13.39 -5.70 5.54
N ASP A 145 -12.25 -5.09 5.85
CA ASP A 145 -11.69 -3.95 5.13
C ASP A 145 -10.15 -4.07 5.23
N PRO A 146 -9.57 -4.97 4.46
CA PRO A 146 -8.15 -5.29 4.56
C PRO A 146 -7.28 -4.06 4.40
N ILE A 147 -6.24 -3.97 5.24
CA ILE A 147 -5.30 -2.86 5.18
C ILE A 147 -4.50 -2.91 3.87
N GLY A 148 -4.33 -1.77 3.20
CA GLY A 148 -3.45 -1.65 2.04
C GLY A 148 -1.97 -1.68 2.45
N PHE A 149 -1.08 -2.09 1.52
CA PHE A 149 0.35 -2.26 1.78
C PHE A 149 1.03 -0.97 2.26
N GLU A 150 0.87 0.12 1.51
CA GLU A 150 1.41 1.44 1.86
C GLU A 150 0.94 1.91 3.25
N LYS A 151 -0.34 1.71 3.55
CA LYS A 151 -0.90 2.06 4.86
C LYS A 151 -0.30 1.20 5.97
N ALA A 152 -0.07 -0.09 5.72
CA ALA A 152 0.57 -0.98 6.68
C ALA A 152 2.00 -0.55 6.98
N LEU A 153 2.79 -0.17 5.97
CA LEU A 153 4.13 0.38 6.14
C LEU A 153 4.12 1.64 7.02
N THR A 154 3.21 2.57 6.71
CA THR A 154 3.03 3.81 7.48
C THR A 154 2.68 3.52 8.94
N CYS A 155 1.73 2.61 9.19
CA CYS A 155 1.32 2.22 10.55
C CYS A 155 2.46 1.57 11.34
N ALA A 156 3.30 0.80 10.67
CA ALA A 156 4.46 0.16 11.28
C ALA A 156 5.66 1.12 11.46
N GLY A 157 5.55 2.37 11.01
CA GLY A 157 6.64 3.34 11.08
C GLY A 157 7.80 3.07 10.13
N ILE A 158 7.57 2.27 9.09
CA ILE A 158 8.59 1.95 8.09
C ILE A 158 8.68 3.11 7.10
N LYS A 159 9.89 3.64 6.95
CA LYS A 159 10.17 4.66 5.94
C LYS A 159 10.26 4.01 4.57
N TYR A 160 9.50 4.51 3.62
CA TYR A 160 9.55 4.06 2.24
C TYR A 160 9.52 5.27 1.30
N ALA A 161 10.10 5.10 0.12
CA ALA A 161 10.00 6.09 -0.93
C ALA A 161 8.87 5.66 -1.88
N SER A 162 7.86 6.51 -2.04
CA SER A 162 6.66 6.18 -2.84
C SER A 162 6.97 5.87 -4.31
N ASN A 163 8.05 6.44 -4.86
CA ASN A 163 8.54 6.12 -6.20
C ASN A 163 9.20 4.74 -6.32
N TYR A 164 9.44 4.04 -5.20
CA TYR A 164 9.97 2.68 -5.17
C TYR A 164 8.88 1.63 -4.88
N LEU A 165 7.66 2.06 -4.53
CA LEU A 165 6.52 1.15 -4.49
C LEU A 165 6.20 0.66 -5.90
N HIS A 166 5.66 -0.54 -5.99
CA HIS A 166 5.40 -1.25 -7.25
C HIS A 166 6.67 -1.57 -8.05
N TYR A 167 7.78 -1.73 -7.35
CA TYR A 167 8.95 -2.44 -7.84
C TYR A 167 9.13 -3.70 -6.98
N ALA A 168 8.91 -4.87 -7.55
CA ALA A 168 8.88 -6.14 -6.81
C ALA A 168 10.10 -6.35 -5.89
N LYS A 169 11.29 -5.83 -6.27
CA LYS A 169 12.50 -5.88 -5.42
C LYS A 169 12.31 -5.09 -4.13
N HIS A 170 11.77 -3.88 -4.22
CA HIS A 170 11.60 -2.99 -3.08
C HIS A 170 10.41 -3.43 -2.24
N ASP A 171 9.34 -3.86 -2.88
CA ASP A 171 8.14 -4.34 -2.19
C ASP A 171 8.41 -5.63 -1.42
N ALA A 172 9.23 -6.55 -1.95
CA ALA A 172 9.72 -7.71 -1.19
C ALA A 172 10.58 -7.31 0.02
N ASP A 173 11.39 -6.25 -0.08
CA ASP A 173 12.18 -5.73 1.03
C ASP A 173 11.33 -5.02 2.08
N TYR A 174 10.35 -4.23 1.65
CA TYR A 174 9.37 -3.62 2.55
C TYR A 174 8.49 -4.67 3.24
N LEU A 175 8.11 -5.72 2.53
CA LEU A 175 7.37 -6.85 3.09
C LEU A 175 8.17 -7.55 4.19
N TYR A 176 9.47 -7.77 3.97
CA TYR A 176 10.39 -8.31 4.98
C TYR A 176 10.46 -7.39 6.21
N GLN A 177 10.69 -6.09 6.02
CA GLN A 177 10.75 -5.13 7.12
C GLN A 177 9.43 -5.08 7.91
N LEU A 178 8.30 -5.06 7.20
CA LEU A 178 6.97 -5.04 7.80
C LEU A 178 6.72 -6.29 8.65
N TYR A 179 7.05 -7.46 8.11
CA TYR A 179 6.95 -8.72 8.84
C TYR A 179 7.78 -8.70 10.13
N CYS A 180 9.04 -8.30 10.05
CA CYS A 180 9.93 -8.22 11.22
C CYS A 180 9.38 -7.28 12.28
N GLN A 181 8.97 -6.08 11.89
CA GLN A 181 8.44 -5.06 12.79
C GLN A 181 7.15 -5.54 13.47
N CYS A 182 6.22 -6.08 12.69
CA CYS A 182 4.95 -6.56 13.23
C CYS A 182 5.12 -7.79 14.12
N LEU A 183 5.98 -8.72 13.72
CA LEU A 183 6.30 -9.90 14.56
C LEU A 183 6.89 -9.49 15.89
N GLN A 184 7.84 -8.55 15.91
CA GLN A 184 8.45 -8.06 17.13
C GLN A 184 7.42 -7.40 18.05
N GLN A 185 6.60 -6.49 17.52
CA GLN A 185 5.57 -5.80 18.28
C GLN A 185 4.51 -6.77 18.83
N TYR A 186 4.03 -7.66 18.00
CA TYR A 186 3.00 -8.63 18.38
C TYR A 186 3.56 -9.65 19.40
N SER A 187 4.74 -10.17 19.16
CA SER A 187 5.38 -11.13 20.07
C SER A 187 5.67 -10.51 21.43
N SER A 188 6.09 -9.25 21.49
CA SER A 188 6.29 -8.52 22.75
C SER A 188 4.98 -8.32 23.52
N ALA A 189 3.88 -8.02 22.80
CA ALA A 189 2.57 -7.83 23.41
C ALA A 189 1.88 -9.14 23.85
N THR A 190 2.25 -10.28 23.22
CA THR A 190 1.56 -11.58 23.42
C THR A 190 2.49 -12.69 23.87
N ALA A 191 3.72 -12.39 24.29
CA ALA A 191 4.76 -13.39 24.61
C ALA A 191 4.28 -14.43 25.64
N GLU A 192 3.50 -14.01 26.64
CA GLU A 192 2.94 -14.87 27.70
C GLU A 192 1.64 -15.56 27.25
N GLU A 193 1.01 -15.14 26.16
CA GLU A 193 -0.27 -15.65 25.74
C GLU A 193 -0.13 -16.95 24.95
N ARG A 194 -0.73 -18.02 25.46
CA ARG A 194 -0.74 -19.34 24.85
C ARG A 194 -2.12 -19.69 24.31
N CYS A 195 -2.15 -20.53 23.28
CA CYS A 195 -3.35 -21.07 22.69
C CYS A 195 -3.13 -22.51 22.23
N PHE A 196 -4.23 -23.23 21.98
CA PHE A 196 -4.13 -24.56 21.38
C PHE A 196 -4.01 -24.45 19.86
N ALA A 197 -3.12 -25.22 19.28
CA ALA A 197 -2.99 -25.36 17.84
C ALA A 197 -3.47 -26.74 17.39
N ASN A 198 -4.17 -26.79 16.26
CA ASN A 198 -4.36 -28.02 15.50
C ASN A 198 -3.31 -28.06 14.40
N GLU A 199 -2.31 -28.91 14.55
CA GLU A 199 -1.15 -29.00 13.64
C GLU A 199 -1.51 -29.42 12.23
N THR A 200 -2.58 -30.19 12.06
CA THR A 200 -3.04 -30.64 10.73
C THR A 200 -3.71 -29.51 9.96
N THR A 201 -4.59 -28.75 10.62
CA THR A 201 -5.35 -27.67 9.98
C THR A 201 -4.69 -26.30 10.12
N ARG A 202 -3.60 -26.22 10.90
CA ARG A 202 -2.87 -24.99 11.27
C ARG A 202 -3.80 -23.91 11.80
N LYS A 203 -4.73 -24.30 12.67
CA LYS A 203 -5.67 -23.38 13.33
C LYS A 203 -5.35 -23.21 14.80
N LEU A 204 -5.37 -21.94 15.23
CA LEU A 204 -5.21 -21.55 16.62
C LEU A 204 -6.58 -21.44 17.28
N HIS A 205 -6.67 -21.92 18.51
CA HIS A 205 -7.89 -21.96 19.33
C HIS A 205 -7.60 -21.39 20.72
N THR A 206 -8.53 -20.64 21.27
CA THR A 206 -8.48 -20.27 22.70
C THR A 206 -8.79 -21.49 23.55
N GLU A 207 -8.38 -21.47 24.82
CA GLU A 207 -8.60 -22.57 25.76
C GLU A 207 -10.07 -23.01 25.85
N ASN A 208 -10.98 -22.06 25.89
CA ASN A 208 -12.40 -22.28 25.99
C ASN A 208 -13.12 -22.58 24.67
N CYS A 209 -12.37 -22.77 23.59
CA CYS A 209 -12.97 -23.08 22.30
C CYS A 209 -13.55 -24.49 22.27
N ARG A 210 -14.84 -24.61 21.94
CA ARG A 210 -15.56 -25.89 21.87
C ARG A 210 -14.86 -26.96 21.01
N TYR A 211 -14.10 -26.55 20.00
CA TYR A 211 -13.40 -27.48 19.11
C TYR A 211 -12.05 -27.99 19.66
N VAL A 212 -11.56 -27.47 20.79
CA VAL A 212 -10.26 -27.93 21.36
C VAL A 212 -10.35 -29.37 21.83
N LYS A 213 -11.50 -29.80 22.36
CA LYS A 213 -11.75 -31.19 22.81
C LYS A 213 -11.77 -32.18 21.63
N ASP A 214 -12.15 -31.71 20.44
CA ASP A 214 -12.27 -32.54 19.24
C ASP A 214 -10.92 -32.69 18.50
N ILE A 215 -9.86 -31.99 18.94
CA ILE A 215 -8.53 -32.14 18.37
C ILE A 215 -7.85 -33.36 18.96
N ALA A 216 -7.51 -34.34 18.13
CA ALA A 216 -6.79 -35.53 18.54
C ALA A 216 -5.47 -35.15 19.24
N VAL A 217 -5.07 -35.85 20.28
CA VAL A 217 -3.94 -35.49 21.16
C VAL A 217 -2.64 -35.36 20.37
N GLU A 218 -2.37 -36.24 19.41
CA GLU A 218 -1.21 -36.24 18.54
C GLU A 218 -1.12 -35.07 17.56
N ARG A 219 -2.25 -34.33 17.39
CA ARG A 219 -2.37 -33.15 16.52
C ARG A 219 -2.56 -31.85 17.28
N LYS A 220 -2.54 -31.93 18.62
CA LYS A 220 -2.78 -30.82 19.53
C LYS A 220 -1.47 -30.36 20.16
N SER A 221 -1.14 -29.08 19.98
CA SER A 221 -0.01 -28.47 20.67
C SER A 221 -0.43 -27.20 21.40
N ILE A 222 0.40 -26.76 22.35
CA ILE A 222 0.23 -25.47 23.02
C ILE A 222 1.32 -24.54 22.50
N VAL A 223 0.91 -23.47 21.85
CA VAL A 223 1.82 -22.57 21.14
C VAL A 223 1.53 -21.09 21.50
N PRO A 224 2.48 -20.19 21.32
CA PRO A 224 2.21 -18.75 21.45
C PRO A 224 1.27 -18.27 20.34
N LYS A 225 0.46 -17.24 20.62
CA LYS A 225 -0.44 -16.63 19.63
C LYS A 225 0.30 -16.07 18.42
N SER A 226 1.59 -15.69 18.58
CA SER A 226 2.44 -15.20 17.48
C SER A 226 2.65 -16.21 16.35
N MET A 227 2.24 -17.47 16.52
CA MET A 227 2.25 -18.49 15.45
C MET A 227 1.38 -18.10 14.24
N ILE A 228 0.51 -17.09 14.38
CA ILE A 228 -0.21 -16.51 13.24
C ILE A 228 0.75 -15.97 12.16
N PHE A 229 1.93 -15.47 12.54
CA PHE A 229 2.99 -15.06 11.62
C PHE A 229 3.72 -16.24 10.94
N LYS A 230 3.47 -17.47 11.39
CA LYS A 230 3.99 -18.69 10.79
C LYS A 230 2.92 -19.47 10.00
N GLY A 231 1.94 -18.75 9.44
CA GLY A 231 0.90 -19.31 8.59
C GLY A 231 -0.19 -20.11 9.32
N TYR A 232 -0.29 -19.94 10.64
CA TYR A 232 -1.50 -20.39 11.35
C TYR A 232 -2.61 -19.38 11.16
N THR A 233 -3.84 -19.86 11.13
CA THR A 233 -5.05 -19.03 11.06
C THR A 233 -5.86 -19.19 12.33
N VAL A 234 -6.62 -18.17 12.71
CA VAL A 234 -7.46 -18.25 13.90
C VAL A 234 -8.74 -19.02 13.57
N CYS A 235 -9.16 -19.89 14.48
CA CYS A 235 -10.44 -20.57 14.37
C CYS A 235 -11.59 -19.56 14.29
N LYS A 236 -12.52 -19.74 13.36
CA LYS A 236 -13.68 -18.85 13.18
C LYS A 236 -14.52 -18.67 14.46
N CYS A 237 -14.54 -19.68 15.33
CA CYS A 237 -15.22 -19.60 16.63
C CYS A 237 -14.50 -18.67 17.60
N CYS A 238 -13.15 -18.66 17.58
CA CYS A 238 -12.31 -17.88 18.49
C CYS A 238 -11.97 -16.49 17.92
N GLY A 239 -11.85 -16.37 16.60
CA GLY A 239 -11.43 -15.13 15.93
C GLY A 239 -12.33 -13.94 16.20
N LYS A 240 -13.61 -14.19 16.51
CA LYS A 240 -14.56 -13.14 16.89
C LYS A 240 -14.55 -12.81 18.40
N SER A 241 -13.75 -13.53 19.18
CA SER A 241 -13.71 -13.31 20.63
C SER A 241 -12.75 -12.18 20.98
N GLN A 242 -13.15 -11.36 21.96
CA GLN A 242 -12.30 -10.28 22.52
C GLN A 242 -11.03 -10.81 23.21
N ILE A 243 -10.88 -12.14 23.33
CA ILE A 243 -9.72 -12.80 23.95
C ILE A 243 -8.46 -12.63 23.08
N TRP A 244 -8.60 -12.52 21.76
CA TRP A 244 -7.50 -12.25 20.85
C TRP A 244 -7.19 -10.77 20.85
N LYS A 245 -6.31 -10.33 21.77
CA LYS A 245 -5.85 -8.95 21.79
C LYS A 245 -5.16 -8.59 20.48
N GLN A 246 -5.48 -7.42 20.03
CA GLN A 246 -4.94 -6.82 18.83
C GLN A 246 -3.84 -5.85 19.18
N LEU A 247 -2.95 -5.61 18.24
CA LEU A 247 -2.01 -4.51 18.33
C LEU A 247 -2.75 -3.18 18.18
N GLU A 248 -2.46 -2.25 19.07
CA GLU A 248 -2.90 -0.87 18.93
C GLU A 248 -1.95 -0.14 17.98
N TRP A 249 -2.38 0.01 16.76
CA TRP A 249 -1.66 0.82 15.78
C TRP A 249 -2.36 2.15 15.62
N GLU A 250 -1.58 3.21 15.44
CA GLU A 250 -2.12 4.56 15.29
C GLU A 250 -3.20 4.66 14.20
N PHE A 251 -3.07 3.89 13.12
CA PHE A 251 -4.03 3.86 12.01
C PHE A 251 -4.57 2.46 11.70
N GLY A 252 -4.37 1.50 12.60
CA GLY A 252 -4.64 0.08 12.34
C GLY A 252 -6.12 -0.29 12.28
N THR A 253 -6.99 0.40 13.03
CA THR A 253 -8.42 0.09 13.11
C THR A 253 -9.30 1.26 12.63
N LYS A 254 -10.56 0.94 12.23
CA LYS A 254 -11.54 1.99 11.89
C LYS A 254 -11.82 2.93 13.07
N ALA A 255 -11.86 2.40 14.29
CA ALA A 255 -12.08 3.19 15.50
C ALA A 255 -10.90 4.13 15.77
N GLN A 256 -9.66 3.62 15.67
CA GLN A 256 -8.46 4.42 15.82
C GLN A 256 -8.35 5.48 14.71
N ASN A 257 -8.65 5.13 13.46
CA ASN A 257 -8.71 6.08 12.36
C ASN A 257 -9.74 7.18 12.60
N LYS A 258 -10.92 6.83 13.16
CA LYS A 258 -11.95 7.81 13.51
C LYS A 258 -11.45 8.73 14.62
N LYS A 259 -10.94 8.17 15.72
CA LYS A 259 -10.38 8.94 16.84
C LYS A 259 -9.29 9.89 16.35
N TYR A 260 -8.33 9.39 15.57
CA TYR A 260 -7.25 10.21 15.04
C TYR A 260 -7.74 11.36 14.15
N LYS A 261 -8.78 11.12 13.33
CA LYS A 261 -9.42 12.20 12.56
C LYS A 261 -10.09 13.23 13.47
N ASP A 262 -10.77 12.77 14.51
CA ASP A 262 -11.42 13.67 15.47
C ASP A 262 -10.37 14.49 16.24
N ASP A 263 -9.23 13.89 16.58
CA ASP A 263 -8.09 14.59 17.19
C ASP A 263 -7.49 15.63 16.23
N LEU A 264 -7.27 15.27 14.94
CA LEU A 264 -6.77 16.20 13.92
C LEU A 264 -7.69 17.42 13.71
N LYS A 265 -9.02 17.23 13.82
CA LYS A 265 -9.99 18.32 13.70
C LYS A 265 -9.89 19.35 14.83
N GLN A 266 -9.41 18.94 15.97
CA GLN A 266 -9.32 19.78 17.18
C GLN A 266 -7.97 20.49 17.33
N LEU A 267 -7.01 20.18 16.43
CA LEU A 267 -5.69 20.79 16.49
C LEU A 267 -5.76 22.31 16.22
N PRO A 268 -5.04 23.13 17.01
CA PRO A 268 -4.87 24.54 16.72
C PRO A 268 -4.10 24.74 15.41
N LEU A 269 -4.34 25.85 14.71
CA LEU A 269 -3.70 26.14 13.41
C LEU A 269 -2.26 26.63 13.59
N THR A 270 -1.38 25.74 13.97
CA THR A 270 0.07 25.95 13.90
C THR A 270 0.62 25.38 12.60
N GLU A 271 1.76 25.86 12.14
CA GLU A 271 2.42 25.37 10.93
C GLU A 271 2.62 23.84 10.97
N THR A 272 3.12 23.31 12.08
CA THR A 272 3.31 21.87 12.31
C THR A 272 1.99 21.08 12.19
N ASN A 273 0.88 21.62 12.71
CA ASN A 273 -0.42 20.95 12.65
C ASN A 273 -1.06 21.05 11.25
N ILE A 274 -0.87 22.16 10.55
CA ILE A 274 -1.26 22.32 9.15
C ILE A 274 -0.52 21.27 8.30
N GLU A 275 0.78 21.13 8.48
CA GLU A 275 1.60 20.12 7.84
C GLU A 275 1.07 18.70 8.14
N LYS A 276 0.82 18.38 9.41
CA LYS A 276 0.28 17.08 9.84
C LYS A 276 -1.05 16.77 9.16
N ILE A 277 -1.95 17.74 9.06
CA ILE A 277 -3.25 17.58 8.38
C ILE A 277 -3.07 17.39 6.87
N CYS A 278 -2.24 18.19 6.20
CA CYS A 278 -2.00 18.05 4.77
C CYS A 278 -1.35 16.71 4.42
N LYS A 279 -0.38 16.26 5.21
CA LYS A 279 0.25 14.93 5.07
C LYS A 279 -0.74 13.79 5.28
N TRP A 280 -1.67 13.91 6.24
CA TRP A 280 -2.73 12.92 6.44
C TRP A 280 -3.57 12.70 5.18
N PHE A 281 -3.89 13.78 4.47
CA PHE A 281 -4.64 13.71 3.21
C PHE A 281 -3.76 13.47 1.98
N GLN A 282 -2.45 13.32 2.15
CA GLN A 282 -1.49 13.15 1.06
C GLN A 282 -1.61 14.25 0.01
N LEU A 283 -1.62 15.50 0.45
CA LEU A 283 -1.71 16.67 -0.41
C LEU A 283 -0.38 17.43 -0.42
N SER A 284 0.03 17.89 -1.60
CA SER A 284 1.13 18.84 -1.71
C SER A 284 0.67 20.21 -1.23
N TYR A 285 1.50 20.85 -0.41
CA TYR A 285 1.17 22.13 0.21
C TYR A 285 2.42 23.01 0.37
N SER A 286 2.18 24.30 0.51
CA SER A 286 3.17 25.27 0.97
C SER A 286 2.50 26.28 1.88
N ILE A 287 3.20 26.77 2.90
CA ILE A 287 2.66 27.65 3.93
C ILE A 287 3.41 28.98 3.86
N THR A 288 2.67 30.08 3.93
CA THR A 288 3.23 31.44 4.01
C THR A 288 2.36 32.23 4.97
N SER A 289 2.89 32.55 6.15
CA SER A 289 2.18 33.26 7.24
C SER A 289 0.74 32.78 7.45
N ASP A 290 -0.23 33.43 6.83
CA ASP A 290 -1.67 33.19 6.96
C ASP A 290 -2.31 32.58 5.70
N ILE A 291 -1.49 32.07 4.79
CA ILE A 291 -1.96 31.45 3.54
C ILE A 291 -1.38 30.04 3.40
N VAL A 292 -2.23 29.09 3.09
CA VAL A 292 -1.83 27.73 2.71
C VAL A 292 -2.20 27.48 1.25
N PHE A 293 -1.20 27.23 0.44
CA PHE A 293 -1.38 26.76 -0.93
C PHE A 293 -1.50 25.25 -0.94
N VAL A 294 -2.52 24.73 -1.57
CA VAL A 294 -2.74 23.28 -1.67
C VAL A 294 -2.92 22.91 -3.13
N ARG A 295 -2.30 21.82 -3.52
CA ARG A 295 -2.37 21.28 -4.87
C ARG A 295 -2.96 19.88 -4.87
N THR A 296 -3.92 19.66 -5.77
CA THR A 296 -4.48 18.35 -6.08
C THR A 296 -4.14 17.97 -7.52
N ALA A 297 -4.57 16.79 -7.97
CA ALA A 297 -4.34 16.33 -9.33
C ALA A 297 -4.89 17.28 -10.41
N PHE A 298 -6.04 17.91 -10.18
CA PHE A 298 -6.70 18.77 -11.18
C PHE A 298 -6.77 20.24 -10.83
N SER A 299 -6.46 20.60 -9.58
CA SER A 299 -6.77 21.91 -9.05
C SER A 299 -5.67 22.49 -8.19
N ARG A 300 -5.62 23.81 -8.15
CA ARG A 300 -4.83 24.57 -7.17
C ARG A 300 -5.78 25.32 -6.26
N TRP A 301 -5.40 25.41 -4.99
CA TRP A 301 -6.23 25.99 -3.96
C TRP A 301 -5.41 26.98 -3.12
N ILE A 302 -6.07 28.05 -2.69
CA ILE A 302 -5.51 29.00 -1.75
C ILE A 302 -6.47 29.07 -0.55
N VAL A 303 -5.95 28.73 0.62
CA VAL A 303 -6.68 28.73 1.89
C VAL A 303 -6.16 29.89 2.71
N TYR A 304 -7.00 30.88 2.97
CA TYR A 304 -6.65 32.02 3.82
C TYR A 304 -7.03 31.73 5.24
N LEU A 305 -6.09 31.93 6.15
CA LEU A 305 -6.26 31.73 7.58
C LEU A 305 -6.41 33.09 8.27
N GLN A 306 -7.17 33.14 9.34
CA GLN A 306 -7.22 34.30 10.23
C GLN A 306 -7.48 33.82 11.65
N LYS A 307 -6.56 34.08 12.56
CA LYS A 307 -6.54 33.46 13.88
C LYS A 307 -6.62 31.93 13.69
N ASP A 308 -7.37 31.21 14.45
CA ASP A 308 -7.48 29.74 14.36
C ASP A 308 -8.59 29.25 13.40
N LYS A 309 -8.87 29.98 12.30
CA LYS A 309 -9.98 29.68 11.40
C LYS A 309 -9.63 29.92 9.93
N VAL A 310 -10.26 29.14 9.05
CA VAL A 310 -10.25 29.42 7.62
C VAL A 310 -11.27 30.52 7.31
N LYS A 311 -10.86 31.56 6.60
CA LYS A 311 -11.70 32.70 6.23
C LYS A 311 -12.11 32.73 4.78
N LYS A 312 -11.26 32.23 3.90
CA LYS A 312 -11.52 32.29 2.45
C LYS A 312 -10.88 31.10 1.76
N LEU A 313 -11.55 30.60 0.75
CA LEU A 313 -11.08 29.51 -0.09
C LEU A 313 -11.16 29.95 -1.56
N LEU A 314 -10.02 29.89 -2.23
CA LEU A 314 -9.95 30.09 -3.67
C LEU A 314 -9.55 28.80 -4.37
N HIS A 315 -10.00 28.65 -5.61
CA HIS A 315 -9.84 27.45 -6.39
C HIS A 315 -9.53 27.77 -7.85
N GLU A 316 -8.59 27.04 -8.44
CA GLU A 316 -8.26 27.11 -9.88
C GLU A 316 -8.23 25.68 -10.47
N ASN A 317 -9.04 25.45 -11.50
CA ASN A 317 -9.07 24.20 -12.26
C ASN A 317 -8.12 24.28 -13.47
N TYR A 318 -6.82 24.21 -13.25
CA TYR A 318 -5.84 24.52 -14.29
C TYR A 318 -5.67 23.46 -15.38
N ARG A 319 -6.02 22.17 -15.11
CA ARG A 319 -5.88 21.10 -16.11
C ARG A 319 -7.16 20.76 -16.83
N ILE A 320 -8.23 20.61 -16.07
CA ILE A 320 -9.54 20.27 -16.63
C ILE A 320 -9.99 21.33 -17.63
N CYS A 321 -9.73 22.60 -17.32
CA CYS A 321 -10.11 23.72 -18.17
C CYS A 321 -9.36 23.79 -19.49
N LYS A 322 -8.14 23.30 -19.57
CA LYS A 322 -7.34 23.26 -20.80
C LYS A 322 -7.61 22.03 -21.66
N SER A 323 -8.35 21.04 -21.16
CA SER A 323 -8.64 19.82 -21.91
C SER A 323 -9.74 20.09 -22.94
N GLN A 324 -9.46 19.83 -24.22
CA GLN A 324 -10.45 19.91 -25.31
C GLN A 324 -11.69 19.05 -25.04
N TYR A 325 -11.54 18.03 -24.24
CA TYR A 325 -12.60 17.10 -23.87
C TYR A 325 -13.68 17.77 -23.01
N LEU A 326 -13.31 18.58 -22.02
CA LEU A 326 -14.27 19.28 -21.16
C LEU A 326 -14.96 20.43 -21.88
N LYS A 327 -14.30 21.07 -22.85
CA LYS A 327 -14.93 22.02 -23.76
C LYS A 327 -16.07 21.35 -24.55
N LYS A 328 -15.89 20.10 -25.02
CA LYS A 328 -16.96 19.33 -25.70
C LYS A 328 -18.12 18.98 -24.78
N GLN A 329 -17.92 18.87 -23.46
CA GLN A 329 -18.97 18.55 -22.49
C GLN A 329 -19.68 19.78 -21.90
N LYS A 330 -19.46 20.96 -22.46
CA LYS A 330 -20.06 22.23 -21.99
C LYS A 330 -19.87 22.52 -20.50
N MET A 331 -18.83 21.96 -19.88
CA MET A 331 -18.49 22.28 -18.50
C MET A 331 -17.93 23.71 -18.45
N LYS A 332 -18.56 24.57 -17.66
CA LYS A 332 -18.06 25.94 -17.42
C LYS A 332 -16.70 25.84 -16.77
N CYS A 333 -15.71 26.37 -17.43
CA CYS A 333 -14.35 26.49 -16.96
C CYS A 333 -14.03 27.94 -16.74
N THR A 334 -13.67 28.31 -15.54
CA THR A 334 -13.19 29.65 -15.21
C THR A 334 -11.67 29.64 -15.22
N GLU A 335 -11.06 30.56 -15.97
CA GLU A 335 -9.62 30.76 -15.91
C GLU A 335 -9.26 31.53 -14.63
N GLY A 336 -8.15 31.13 -14.02
CA GLY A 336 -7.66 31.74 -12.79
C GLY A 336 -8.40 31.32 -11.52
N TYR A 337 -8.00 31.93 -10.42
CA TYR A 337 -8.56 31.65 -9.11
C TYR A 337 -9.93 32.31 -8.92
N HIS A 338 -10.89 31.51 -8.49
CA HIS A 338 -12.23 32.01 -8.15
C HIS A 338 -12.61 31.61 -6.73
N LYS A 339 -13.47 32.41 -6.11
CA LYS A 339 -13.93 32.16 -4.74
C LYS A 339 -14.82 30.92 -4.70
N GLN A 340 -14.50 30.03 -3.78
CA GLN A 340 -15.33 28.86 -3.46
C GLN A 340 -16.17 29.12 -2.21
N LYS A 341 -17.33 28.43 -2.16
CA LYS A 341 -18.11 28.37 -0.94
C LYS A 341 -17.28 27.65 0.12
N LEU A 342 -17.07 28.27 1.25
CA LEU A 342 -16.35 27.67 2.36
C LEU A 342 -17.19 26.55 2.98
N PRO A 343 -16.72 25.32 3.00
CA PRO A 343 -17.49 24.19 3.57
C PRO A 343 -17.55 24.28 5.10
N SER A 344 -16.53 24.83 5.72
CA SER A 344 -16.36 24.99 7.17
C SER A 344 -15.29 26.02 7.47
N GLU A 345 -15.28 26.58 8.68
CA GLU A 345 -14.15 27.39 9.20
C GLU A 345 -13.02 26.51 9.77
N ASN A 346 -13.26 25.21 9.94
CA ASN A 346 -12.28 24.24 10.41
C ASN A 346 -11.32 23.82 9.29
N PHE A 347 -10.01 23.97 9.53
CA PHE A 347 -9.00 23.69 8.52
C PHE A 347 -9.01 22.22 8.05
N PHE A 348 -9.13 21.26 8.97
CA PHE A 348 -9.20 19.84 8.59
C PHE A 348 -10.37 19.56 7.65
N GLU A 349 -11.55 20.12 7.89
CA GLU A 349 -12.73 19.91 7.04
C GLU A 349 -12.58 20.59 5.68
N VAL A 350 -11.89 21.74 5.62
CA VAL A 350 -11.55 22.39 4.35
C VAL A 350 -10.57 21.54 3.54
N ILE A 351 -9.52 21.00 4.15
CA ILE A 351 -8.56 20.11 3.48
C ILE A 351 -9.23 18.79 3.04
N GLN A 352 -10.11 18.24 3.85
CA GLN A 352 -10.93 17.09 3.47
C GLN A 352 -11.81 17.39 2.25
N TYR A 353 -12.46 18.55 2.22
CA TYR A 353 -13.24 19.00 1.07
C TYR A 353 -12.37 19.12 -0.18
N ILE A 354 -11.18 19.72 -0.09
CA ILE A 354 -10.23 19.86 -1.20
C ILE A 354 -9.84 18.47 -1.73
N LYS A 355 -9.46 17.52 -0.86
CA LYS A 355 -9.09 16.15 -1.27
C LYS A 355 -10.19 15.45 -2.06
N TYR A 356 -11.44 15.61 -1.65
CA TYR A 356 -12.57 14.92 -2.29
C TYR A 356 -13.24 15.72 -3.43
N HIS A 357 -12.87 16.96 -3.64
CA HIS A 357 -13.41 17.78 -4.71
C HIS A 357 -13.19 17.17 -6.09
N ASP A 358 -11.98 16.70 -6.37
CA ASP A 358 -11.62 16.12 -7.67
C ASP A 358 -12.35 14.79 -7.89
N VAL A 359 -12.60 14.00 -6.85
CA VAL A 359 -13.41 12.77 -6.91
C VAL A 359 -14.83 13.09 -7.39
N GLY A 360 -15.42 14.17 -6.87
CA GLY A 360 -16.75 14.65 -7.33
C GLY A 360 -16.74 15.08 -8.78
N THR A 361 -15.64 15.67 -9.25
CA THR A 361 -15.46 16.08 -10.65
C THR A 361 -15.34 14.85 -11.56
N VAL A 362 -14.51 13.87 -11.20
CA VAL A 362 -14.35 12.62 -11.96
C VAL A 362 -15.66 11.82 -12.05
N LYS A 363 -16.45 11.77 -10.97
CA LYS A 363 -17.77 11.08 -10.99
C LYS A 363 -18.77 11.69 -12.00
N ARG A 364 -18.64 12.97 -12.33
CA ARG A 364 -19.51 13.67 -13.31
C ARG A 364 -19.09 13.42 -14.76
N MET A 365 -17.93 12.85 -15.01
CA MET A 365 -17.44 12.53 -16.35
C MET A 365 -18.09 11.25 -16.90
N SER A 366 -18.13 11.09 -18.24
CA SER A 366 -18.57 9.84 -18.88
C SER A 366 -17.67 8.65 -18.48
N LYS A 367 -18.18 7.40 -18.59
CA LYS A 367 -17.40 6.21 -18.21
C LYS A 367 -16.03 6.12 -18.91
N LYS A 368 -15.98 6.41 -20.22
CA LYS A 368 -14.73 6.34 -21.01
C LYS A 368 -13.73 7.40 -20.54
N SER A 369 -14.20 8.63 -20.44
CA SER A 369 -13.41 9.75 -19.97
C SER A 369 -13.03 9.66 -18.48
N ARG A 370 -13.86 9.01 -17.68
CA ARG A 370 -13.58 8.80 -16.26
C ARG A 370 -12.31 7.97 -16.05
N LEU A 371 -12.11 6.94 -16.88
CA LEU A 371 -10.94 6.11 -16.81
C LEU A 371 -9.65 6.87 -17.21
N GLU A 372 -9.70 7.58 -18.36
CA GLU A 372 -8.59 8.40 -18.84
C GLU A 372 -8.18 9.45 -17.80
N LYS A 373 -9.17 10.08 -17.15
CA LYS A 373 -8.91 11.09 -16.13
C LYS A 373 -8.42 10.53 -14.79
N LEU A 374 -8.86 9.33 -14.42
CA LEU A 374 -8.31 8.62 -13.26
C LEU A 374 -6.83 8.28 -13.48
N LEU A 375 -6.46 7.90 -14.69
CA LEU A 375 -5.06 7.63 -15.06
C LEU A 375 -4.22 8.91 -14.99
N GLU A 376 -4.73 10.04 -15.53
CA GLU A 376 -4.07 11.34 -15.39
C GLU A 376 -3.92 11.77 -13.92
N MET A 377 -4.92 11.49 -13.07
CA MET A 377 -4.84 11.76 -11.63
C MET A 377 -3.72 10.96 -10.96
N VAL A 378 -3.66 9.66 -11.22
CA VAL A 378 -2.63 8.78 -10.67
C VAL A 378 -1.25 9.25 -11.13
N GLU A 379 -1.08 9.50 -12.43
CA GLU A 379 0.19 10.00 -12.99
C GLU A 379 0.62 11.32 -12.35
N MET A 380 -0.33 12.20 -12.05
CA MET A 380 -0.02 13.48 -11.41
C MET A 380 0.28 13.36 -9.93
N GLU A 381 -0.46 12.53 -9.19
CA GLU A 381 -0.13 12.25 -7.79
C GLU A 381 1.30 11.68 -7.69
N LEU A 382 1.68 10.81 -8.62
CA LEU A 382 3.02 10.27 -8.71
C LEU A 382 4.08 11.34 -9.05
N LYS A 383 3.78 12.21 -10.02
CA LYS A 383 4.70 13.34 -10.37
C LYS A 383 4.81 14.35 -9.23
N MET A 384 3.76 14.61 -8.49
CA MET A 384 3.80 15.52 -7.33
C MET A 384 4.63 14.95 -6.18
N LYS A 385 4.56 13.65 -5.95
CA LYS A 385 5.40 12.96 -4.95
C LYS A 385 6.90 13.03 -5.32
N ASN A 386 7.22 13.00 -6.61
CA ASN A 386 8.60 13.07 -7.11
C ASN A 386 9.19 14.50 -7.16
N THR A 387 8.38 15.53 -6.98
CA THR A 387 8.84 16.94 -7.04
C THR A 387 9.02 17.58 -5.66
N GLU A 388 8.88 16.82 -4.57
CA GLU A 388 9.12 17.33 -3.21
C GLU A 388 10.58 17.76 -2.95
N GLU A 389 11.53 17.46 -3.87
CA GLU A 389 12.94 17.89 -3.76
C GLU A 389 13.33 19.08 -4.65
N LYS A 390 12.45 19.64 -5.47
CA LYS A 390 12.78 20.80 -6.29
C LYS A 390 11.87 21.97 -5.95
N ASP A 391 12.48 22.94 -5.29
CA ASP A 391 12.10 24.34 -5.15
C ASP A 391 10.82 24.74 -5.87
N TYR A 392 9.75 24.92 -5.10
CA TYR A 392 8.66 25.77 -5.55
C TYR A 392 9.18 27.22 -5.58
N GLY A 393 9.95 27.54 -6.61
CA GLY A 393 10.31 28.91 -6.89
C GLY A 393 9.04 29.73 -7.03
N TYR A 394 8.95 30.76 -6.23
CA TYR A 394 7.87 31.76 -6.19
C TYR A 394 7.68 32.51 -7.53
N ASP A 395 8.56 32.30 -8.52
CA ASP A 395 8.69 33.10 -9.73
C ASP A 395 7.58 32.97 -10.77
N ASN A 396 6.61 32.06 -10.57
CA ASN A 396 5.49 31.86 -11.50
C ASN A 396 4.09 32.08 -10.88
N MET A 397 4.02 32.75 -9.76
CA MET A 397 2.73 33.20 -9.24
C MET A 397 2.33 34.53 -9.87
N PRO A 398 1.10 34.67 -10.41
CA PRO A 398 0.63 35.97 -10.84
C PRO A 398 0.62 36.89 -9.61
N GLU A 399 1.22 38.08 -9.74
CA GLU A 399 1.10 39.14 -8.76
C GLU A 399 -0.38 39.35 -8.43
N LEU A 400 -0.77 38.94 -7.25
CA LEU A 400 -2.07 39.27 -6.71
C LEU A 400 -2.09 40.79 -6.53
N ARG A 401 -2.67 41.54 -7.52
CA ARG A 401 -2.96 42.96 -7.32
C ARG A 401 -3.62 43.10 -5.96
N ARG A 402 -2.95 43.81 -5.07
CA ARG A 402 -3.48 44.24 -3.79
C ARG A 402 -4.73 45.07 -4.09
N THR A 403 -5.86 44.45 -4.24
CA THR A 403 -7.14 45.17 -4.18
C THR A 403 -7.31 45.52 -2.71
N ASN A 404 -7.14 46.81 -2.42
CA ASN A 404 -7.54 47.42 -1.17
C ASN A 404 -8.93 46.94 -0.82
N ILE A 405 -9.06 46.19 0.25
CA ILE A 405 -10.34 45.89 0.88
C ILE A 405 -10.47 46.88 2.02
N GLY A 406 -11.21 47.97 1.72
CA GLY A 406 -11.78 48.84 2.75
C GLY A 406 -12.87 48.12 3.53
#